data_30824348e8434890971e0c9b6f9c23ed
#
_entry.id   30824348e8434890971e0c9b6f9c23ed
#
_cell.length_a   1.000
_cell.length_b   1.000
_cell.length_c   1.000
_cell.angle_alpha   90.00
_cell.angle_beta   90.00
_cell.angle_gamma   90.00
#
_symmetry.space_group_name_H-M   'P 1'
#
loop_
_entity.id
_entity.type
_entity.pdbx_description
1 polymer ?
#
loop_
_entity_poly.entity_id
_entity_poly.type
_entity_poly.pdbx_seq_one_letter_code
_entity_poly.pdbx_strand_id
1 'polypeptide(L)'
;IVTIIVRLIILPLGIYQSWKATLHSEKMNALKHVLEPHQTRLKEATTQEEKLEAQQALFAAQKEHGISMLGGVGCFPILIQMPFFSAIYFAAQLTEGVASSTFLGIDLGSPSMILVAFAGVLYYLQSLLSLHGVEDEMQREQLKKMIYMSPLMIVVFSFFSPASVTLYWVVGGFMMILQQFIVNYVVRPKLRKKVREEFAKNPPKASSFSTGGGRKDVTPNQATAIM
;
A
#
# COMPACT_ATOMS: atom_id res chain seq x y z
N ILE A 1 -23.52 -4.14 14.73
CA ILE A 1 -22.80 -4.45 15.99
C ILE A 1 -21.74 -5.51 15.71
N VAL A 2 -22.06 -6.67 15.13
CA VAL A 2 -21.09 -7.76 14.83
C VAL A 2 -19.90 -7.24 14.03
N THR A 3 -20.12 -6.45 12.98
CA THR A 3 -19.06 -5.85 12.16
C THR A 3 -18.09 -5.02 12.99
N ILE A 4 -18.58 -4.21 13.92
CA ILE A 4 -17.74 -3.39 14.80
C ILE A 4 -16.91 -4.26 15.75
N ILE A 5 -17.51 -5.29 16.34
CA ILE A 5 -16.81 -6.21 17.24
C ILE A 5 -15.68 -6.93 16.49
N VAL A 6 -15.95 -7.48 15.33
CA VAL A 6 -14.95 -8.14 14.47
C VAL A 6 -13.83 -7.17 14.10
N ARG A 7 -14.16 -5.94 13.74
CA ARG A 7 -13.17 -4.89 13.41
C ARG A 7 -12.29 -4.52 14.61
N LEU A 8 -12.86 -4.44 15.82
CA LEU A 8 -12.11 -4.18 17.03
C LEU A 8 -11.14 -5.32 17.39
N ILE A 9 -11.54 -6.57 17.15
CA ILE A 9 -10.66 -7.74 17.35
C ILE A 9 -9.49 -7.73 16.35
N ILE A 10 -9.73 -7.33 15.10
CA ILE A 10 -8.71 -7.28 14.05
C ILE A 10 -7.86 -6.00 14.14
N LEU A 11 -8.33 -4.95 14.83
CA LEU A 11 -7.67 -3.64 14.91
C LEU A 11 -6.19 -3.71 15.33
N PRO A 12 -5.79 -4.47 16.36
CA PRO A 12 -4.37 -4.58 16.75
C PRO A 12 -3.49 -5.10 15.62
N LEU A 13 -3.98 -6.11 14.88
CA LEU A 13 -3.29 -6.67 13.72
C LEU A 13 -3.19 -5.64 12.59
N GLY A 14 -4.26 -4.90 12.32
CA GLY A 14 -4.29 -3.82 11.33
C GLY A 14 -3.32 -2.68 11.67
N ILE A 15 -3.23 -2.28 12.93
CA ILE A 15 -2.27 -1.28 13.40
C ILE A 15 -0.83 -1.78 13.22
N TYR A 16 -0.55 -3.04 13.57
CA TYR A 16 0.78 -3.64 13.39
C TYR A 16 1.19 -3.70 11.91
N GLN A 17 0.28 -4.10 11.02
CA GLN A 17 0.51 -4.10 9.57
C GLN A 17 0.77 -2.68 9.05
N SER A 18 -0.04 -1.71 9.46
CA SER A 18 0.12 -0.30 9.09
C SER A 18 1.44 0.27 9.60
N TRP A 19 1.86 -0.11 10.80
CA TRP A 19 3.15 0.27 11.36
C TRP A 19 4.31 -0.27 10.50
N LYS A 20 4.28 -1.56 10.14
CA LYS A 20 5.30 -2.16 9.25
C LYS A 20 5.33 -1.51 7.87
N ALA A 21 4.16 -1.29 7.26
CA ALA A 21 4.07 -0.65 5.95
C ALA A 21 4.58 0.80 6.00
N THR A 22 4.27 1.54 7.06
CA THR A 22 4.76 2.92 7.27
C THR A 22 6.27 2.95 7.51
N LEU A 23 6.80 2.02 8.32
CA LEU A 23 8.25 1.91 8.53
C LEU A 23 8.98 1.63 7.21
N HIS A 24 8.46 0.72 6.40
CA HIS A 24 8.99 0.45 5.06
C HIS A 24 8.98 1.70 4.18
N SER A 25 7.85 2.43 4.14
CA SER A 25 7.70 3.68 3.40
C SER A 25 8.70 4.75 3.86
N GLU A 26 8.90 4.94 5.17
CA GLU A 26 9.86 5.90 5.69
C GLU A 26 11.32 5.51 5.41
N LYS A 27 11.65 4.21 5.41
CA LYS A 27 12.97 3.73 4.97
C LYS A 27 13.18 3.97 3.49
N MET A 28 12.20 3.73 2.63
CA MET A 28 12.25 4.04 1.20
C MET A 28 12.45 5.55 0.97
N ASN A 29 11.69 6.40 1.68
CA ASN A 29 11.85 7.85 1.61
C ASN A 29 13.28 8.31 2.00
N ALA A 30 13.82 7.73 3.08
CA ALA A 30 15.16 8.08 3.56
C ALA A 30 16.28 7.61 2.62
N LEU A 31 16.07 6.52 1.90
CA LEU A 31 17.00 5.93 0.94
C LEU A 31 16.75 6.39 -0.51
N LYS A 32 15.87 7.36 -0.73
CA LYS A 32 15.50 7.83 -2.06
C LYS A 32 16.73 8.13 -2.93
N HIS A 33 17.72 8.86 -2.40
CA HIS A 33 18.94 9.23 -3.12
C HIS A 33 19.82 8.04 -3.52
N VAL A 34 19.76 6.92 -2.77
CA VAL A 34 20.51 5.68 -3.08
C VAL A 34 19.75 4.83 -4.09
N LEU A 35 18.42 4.81 -4.01
CA LEU A 35 17.56 3.96 -4.84
C LEU A 35 17.19 4.61 -6.18
N GLU A 36 17.22 5.94 -6.27
CA GLU A 36 16.84 6.70 -7.47
C GLU A 36 17.61 6.28 -8.74
N PRO A 37 18.93 6.05 -8.74
CA PRO A 37 19.64 5.55 -9.93
C PRO A 37 19.12 4.19 -10.42
N HIS A 38 18.82 3.28 -9.49
CA HIS A 38 18.28 1.96 -9.83
C HIS A 38 16.84 2.04 -10.34
N GLN A 39 16.03 2.94 -9.78
CA GLN A 39 14.66 3.20 -10.24
C GLN A 39 14.65 3.83 -11.63
N THR A 40 15.55 4.78 -11.91
CA THR A 40 15.70 5.42 -13.22
C THR A 40 16.10 4.39 -14.26
N ARG A 41 17.10 3.55 -13.96
CA ARG A 41 17.51 2.46 -14.86
C ARG A 41 16.34 1.51 -15.18
N LEU A 42 15.50 1.18 -14.20
CA LEU A 42 14.32 0.35 -14.41
C LEU A 42 13.26 1.03 -15.30
N LYS A 43 13.11 2.36 -15.20
CA LYS A 43 12.19 3.15 -16.05
C LYS A 43 12.70 3.26 -17.50
N GLU A 44 14.01 3.39 -17.69
CA GLU A 44 14.67 3.54 -18.99
C GLU A 44 14.85 2.21 -19.73
N ALA A 45 14.78 1.09 -19.04
CA ALA A 45 14.92 -0.24 -19.63
C ALA A 45 13.83 -0.49 -20.69
N THR A 46 14.26 -0.82 -21.90
CA THR A 46 13.38 -1.04 -23.06
C THR A 46 13.12 -2.51 -23.31
N THR A 47 14.14 -3.35 -23.12
CA THR A 47 14.02 -4.80 -23.31
C THR A 47 13.56 -5.51 -22.03
N GLN A 48 13.03 -6.72 -22.21
CA GLN A 48 12.57 -7.54 -21.06
C GLN A 48 13.75 -7.98 -20.19
N GLU A 49 14.90 -8.24 -20.78
CA GLU A 49 16.13 -8.61 -20.10
C GLU A 49 16.66 -7.46 -19.25
N GLU A 50 16.76 -6.24 -19.84
CA GLU A 50 17.15 -5.03 -19.09
C GLU A 50 16.23 -4.71 -17.93
N LYS A 51 14.92 -4.91 -18.08
CA LYS A 51 13.93 -4.74 -17.02
C LYS A 51 14.17 -5.72 -15.88
N LEU A 52 14.43 -6.98 -16.20
CA LEU A 52 14.69 -8.02 -15.20
C LEU A 52 15.97 -7.73 -14.42
N GLU A 53 17.05 -7.37 -15.12
CA GLU A 53 18.34 -6.98 -14.49
C GLU A 53 18.18 -5.75 -13.59
N ALA A 54 17.54 -4.69 -14.10
CA ALA A 54 17.32 -3.47 -13.34
C ALA A 54 16.45 -3.70 -12.11
N GLN A 55 15.45 -4.58 -12.21
CA GLN A 55 14.61 -4.98 -11.09
C GLN A 55 15.39 -5.78 -10.06
N GLN A 56 16.23 -6.72 -10.47
CA GLN A 56 17.10 -7.48 -9.57
C GLN A 56 18.09 -6.58 -8.85
N ALA A 57 18.70 -5.62 -9.57
CA ALA A 57 19.62 -4.64 -8.99
C ALA A 57 18.92 -3.75 -7.94
N LEU A 58 17.70 -3.29 -8.24
CA LEU A 58 16.90 -2.51 -7.30
C LEU A 58 16.57 -3.32 -6.03
N PHE A 59 16.16 -4.59 -6.19
CA PHE A 59 15.87 -5.48 -5.06
C PHE A 59 17.10 -5.79 -4.22
N ALA A 60 18.26 -5.98 -4.87
CA ALA A 60 19.54 -6.19 -4.17
C ALA A 60 19.90 -4.96 -3.33
N ALA A 61 19.79 -3.75 -3.89
CA ALA A 61 20.02 -2.50 -3.19
C ALA A 61 19.06 -2.31 -2.01
N GLN A 62 17.78 -2.61 -2.17
CA GLN A 62 16.80 -2.56 -1.09
C GLN A 62 17.14 -3.54 0.04
N LYS A 63 17.51 -4.77 -0.31
CA LYS A 63 17.87 -5.82 0.66
C LYS A 63 19.14 -5.47 1.44
N GLU A 64 20.14 -4.90 0.79
CA GLU A 64 21.40 -4.45 1.42
C GLU A 64 21.14 -3.42 2.53
N HIS A 65 20.13 -2.56 2.35
CA HIS A 65 19.73 -1.56 3.33
C HIS A 65 18.59 -2.04 4.28
N GLY A 66 18.37 -3.36 4.37
CA GLY A 66 17.38 -3.94 5.28
C GLY A 66 15.92 -3.63 4.94
N ILE A 67 15.66 -3.28 3.68
CA ILE A 67 14.28 -3.12 3.18
C ILE A 67 13.79 -4.48 2.70
N SER A 68 12.79 -5.03 3.40
CA SER A 68 12.18 -6.30 3.00
C SER A 68 11.18 -6.09 1.87
N MET A 69 11.26 -6.88 0.81
CA MET A 69 10.27 -6.90 -0.28
C MET A 69 8.85 -7.24 0.23
N LEU A 70 8.74 -8.03 1.30
CA LEU A 70 7.46 -8.39 1.93
C LEU A 70 6.98 -7.32 2.94
N GLY A 71 7.83 -6.38 3.33
CA GLY A 71 7.48 -5.29 4.25
C GLY A 71 6.74 -4.13 3.58
N GLY A 72 6.82 -4.02 2.26
CA GLY A 72 5.99 -3.13 1.45
C GLY A 72 4.56 -3.66 1.30
N VAL A 73 3.77 -2.97 0.54
CA VAL A 73 2.35 -3.29 0.26
C VAL A 73 2.27 -4.61 -0.51
N GLY A 74 2.51 -5.74 0.17
CA GLY A 74 2.34 -7.07 -0.39
C GLY A 74 0.87 -7.52 -0.36
N CYS A 75 0.59 -8.65 -0.96
CA CYS A 75 -0.73 -9.31 -0.92
C CYS A 75 -1.11 -9.84 0.48
N PHE A 76 -0.21 -9.76 1.47
CA PHE A 76 -0.41 -10.27 2.82
C PHE A 76 -1.67 -9.73 3.53
N PRO A 77 -1.99 -8.41 3.49
CA PRO A 77 -3.26 -7.89 4.03
C PRO A 77 -4.48 -8.52 3.36
N ILE A 78 -4.43 -8.78 2.05
CA ILE A 78 -5.52 -9.40 1.30
C ILE A 78 -5.71 -10.85 1.76
N LEU A 79 -4.62 -11.61 1.93
CA LEU A 79 -4.67 -13.01 2.40
C LEU A 79 -5.29 -13.12 3.79
N ILE A 80 -4.96 -12.20 4.70
CA ILE A 80 -5.58 -12.17 6.03
C ILE A 80 -7.04 -11.74 5.95
N GLN A 81 -7.37 -10.79 5.08
CA GLN A 81 -8.73 -10.28 4.94
C GLN A 81 -9.69 -11.31 4.36
N MET A 82 -9.22 -12.21 3.47
CA MET A 82 -10.08 -13.17 2.75
C MET A 82 -10.91 -14.09 3.65
N PRO A 83 -10.33 -14.75 4.69
CA PRO A 83 -11.14 -15.59 5.59
C PRO A 83 -12.25 -14.80 6.31
N PHE A 84 -11.92 -13.58 6.76
CA PHE A 84 -12.90 -12.72 7.45
C PHE A 84 -14.01 -12.26 6.50
N PHE A 85 -13.64 -11.89 5.28
CA PHE A 85 -14.62 -11.54 4.24
C PHE A 85 -15.52 -12.72 3.93
N SER A 86 -14.96 -13.91 3.72
CA SER A 86 -15.76 -15.13 3.46
C SER A 86 -16.69 -15.45 4.61
N ALA A 87 -16.21 -15.37 5.85
CA ALA A 87 -17.05 -15.63 7.03
C ALA A 87 -18.24 -14.66 7.12
N ILE A 88 -18.00 -13.36 6.88
CA ILE A 88 -19.06 -12.34 6.94
C ILE A 88 -20.02 -12.50 5.76
N TYR A 89 -19.50 -12.80 4.56
CA TYR A 89 -20.32 -13.06 3.38
C TYR A 89 -21.26 -14.25 3.61
N PHE A 90 -20.73 -15.37 4.09
CA PHE A 90 -21.55 -16.55 4.40
C PHE A 90 -22.51 -16.29 5.56
N ALA A 91 -22.09 -15.57 6.60
CA ALA A 91 -22.99 -15.22 7.69
C ALA A 91 -24.16 -14.35 7.20
N ALA A 92 -23.91 -13.39 6.31
CA ALA A 92 -24.95 -12.55 5.71
C ALA A 92 -25.91 -13.33 4.82
N GLN A 93 -25.41 -14.37 4.12
CA GLN A 93 -26.21 -15.20 3.20
C GLN A 93 -27.00 -16.32 3.91
N LEU A 94 -26.39 -16.95 4.94
CA LEU A 94 -26.93 -18.16 5.58
C LEU A 94 -27.73 -17.86 6.85
N THR A 95 -27.62 -16.64 7.42
CA THR A 95 -28.41 -16.30 8.61
C THR A 95 -29.83 -15.98 8.23
N GLU A 96 -30.76 -16.80 8.74
CA GLU A 96 -32.20 -16.58 8.54
C GLU A 96 -32.59 -15.17 9.01
N GLY A 97 -33.48 -14.53 8.25
CA GLY A 97 -33.98 -13.20 8.56
C GLY A 97 -33.11 -12.02 8.14
N VAL A 98 -31.82 -12.20 7.80
CA VAL A 98 -30.99 -11.10 7.31
C VAL A 98 -31.48 -10.60 5.96
N ALA A 99 -31.76 -11.48 5.03
CA ALA A 99 -32.22 -11.12 3.69
C ALA A 99 -33.63 -10.46 3.68
N SER A 100 -34.43 -10.68 4.70
CA SER A 100 -35.75 -10.05 4.85
C SER A 100 -35.76 -8.86 5.81
N SER A 101 -34.59 -8.50 6.36
CA SER A 101 -34.45 -7.39 7.30
C SER A 101 -34.16 -6.08 6.60
N THR A 102 -34.58 -4.98 7.21
CA THR A 102 -34.27 -3.63 6.75
C THR A 102 -33.39 -2.89 7.76
N PHE A 103 -32.49 -2.07 7.27
CA PHE A 103 -31.65 -1.18 8.09
C PHE A 103 -31.75 0.25 7.54
N LEU A 104 -32.25 1.17 8.35
CA LEU A 104 -32.51 2.58 7.95
C LEU A 104 -33.34 2.69 6.66
N GLY A 105 -34.32 1.80 6.46
CA GLY A 105 -35.15 1.77 5.28
C GLY A 105 -34.51 1.10 4.05
N ILE A 106 -33.30 0.56 4.18
CA ILE A 106 -32.58 -0.17 3.13
C ILE A 106 -32.82 -1.66 3.34
N ASP A 107 -33.32 -2.33 2.32
CA ASP A 107 -33.44 -3.80 2.28
C ASP A 107 -32.03 -4.43 2.27
N LEU A 108 -31.76 -5.29 3.24
CA LEU A 108 -30.44 -5.92 3.40
C LEU A 108 -30.20 -7.10 2.46
N GLY A 109 -31.27 -7.65 1.88
CA GLY A 109 -31.21 -8.79 0.96
C GLY A 109 -30.88 -8.41 -0.48
N SER A 110 -31.16 -7.18 -0.87
CA SER A 110 -30.95 -6.66 -2.23
C SER A 110 -29.80 -5.64 -2.30
N PRO A 111 -29.17 -5.43 -3.49
CA PRO A 111 -28.15 -4.39 -3.65
C PRO A 111 -28.74 -2.98 -3.45
N SER A 112 -28.01 -2.12 -2.75
CA SER A 112 -28.41 -0.73 -2.50
C SER A 112 -27.45 0.25 -3.14
N MET A 113 -27.92 1.02 -4.13
CA MET A 113 -27.11 2.03 -4.83
C MET A 113 -26.58 3.11 -3.90
N ILE A 114 -27.31 3.45 -2.84
CA ILE A 114 -26.88 4.42 -1.84
C ILE A 114 -25.65 3.91 -1.09
N LEU A 115 -25.67 2.66 -0.64
CA LEU A 115 -24.54 2.04 0.03
C LEU A 115 -23.35 1.81 -0.91
N VAL A 116 -23.60 1.46 -2.18
CA VAL A 116 -22.56 1.33 -3.21
C VAL A 116 -21.83 2.64 -3.41
N ALA A 117 -22.57 3.74 -3.62
CA ALA A 117 -21.97 5.08 -3.77
C ALA A 117 -21.19 5.50 -2.53
N PHE A 118 -21.77 5.28 -1.34
CA PHE A 118 -21.13 5.63 -0.08
C PHE A 118 -19.85 4.83 0.17
N ALA A 119 -19.85 3.53 -0.10
CA ALA A 119 -18.66 2.69 -0.05
C ALA A 119 -17.58 3.21 -1.00
N GLY A 120 -17.94 3.49 -2.26
CA GLY A 120 -17.01 4.04 -3.26
C GLY A 120 -16.32 5.32 -2.80
N VAL A 121 -17.08 6.27 -2.24
CA VAL A 121 -16.55 7.54 -1.70
C VAL A 121 -15.60 7.27 -0.53
N LEU A 122 -15.97 6.43 0.42
CA LEU A 122 -15.13 6.13 1.59
C LEU A 122 -13.79 5.49 1.18
N TYR A 123 -13.82 4.51 0.28
CA TYR A 123 -12.59 3.86 -0.19
C TYR A 123 -11.73 4.79 -1.06
N TYR A 124 -12.34 5.69 -1.82
CA TYR A 124 -11.61 6.72 -2.54
C TYR A 124 -10.90 7.70 -1.60
N LEU A 125 -11.59 8.21 -0.57
CA LEU A 125 -10.99 9.07 0.45
C LEU A 125 -9.87 8.36 1.21
N GLN A 126 -10.06 7.10 1.58
CA GLN A 126 -9.04 6.28 2.23
C GLN A 126 -7.81 6.14 1.34
N SER A 127 -8.00 5.89 0.04
CA SER A 127 -6.91 5.76 -0.94
C SER A 127 -6.14 7.08 -1.10
N LEU A 128 -6.82 8.23 -1.12
CA LEU A 128 -6.16 9.54 -1.13
C LEU A 128 -5.32 9.77 0.14
N LEU A 129 -5.86 9.42 1.31
CA LEU A 129 -5.14 9.55 2.57
C LEU A 129 -3.89 8.65 2.63
N SER A 130 -3.86 7.54 1.91
CA SER A 130 -2.71 6.64 1.86
C SER A 130 -1.50 7.23 1.15
N LEU A 131 -1.68 8.22 0.26
CA LEU A 131 -0.59 8.96 -0.39
C LEU A 131 0.14 9.91 0.54
N HIS A 132 -0.46 10.25 1.67
CA HIS A 132 0.12 11.25 2.58
C HIS A 132 1.49 10.80 3.10
N GLY A 133 2.50 11.64 2.90
CA GLY A 133 3.88 11.40 3.39
C GLY A 133 4.69 10.36 2.62
N VAL A 134 4.23 9.87 1.48
CA VAL A 134 5.01 9.04 0.55
C VAL A 134 5.77 9.94 -0.40
N GLU A 135 7.10 9.97 -0.25
CA GLU A 135 8.02 10.82 -1.01
C GLU A 135 8.76 10.03 -2.11
N ASP A 136 8.88 8.71 -1.96
CA ASP A 136 9.45 7.85 -2.99
C ASP A 136 8.53 7.80 -4.21
N GLU A 137 9.09 8.15 -5.38
CA GLU A 137 8.32 8.35 -6.60
C GLU A 137 7.72 7.05 -7.14
N MET A 138 8.50 5.95 -7.11
CA MET A 138 8.03 4.65 -7.58
C MET A 138 6.88 4.13 -6.71
N GLN A 139 7.01 4.23 -5.38
CA GLN A 139 5.95 3.85 -4.45
C GLN A 139 4.71 4.73 -4.64
N ARG A 140 4.90 6.02 -4.85
CA ARG A 140 3.82 6.98 -5.08
C ARG A 140 3.07 6.71 -6.39
N GLU A 141 3.77 6.36 -7.47
CA GLU A 141 3.15 5.99 -8.74
C GLU A 141 2.32 4.70 -8.62
N GLN A 142 2.81 3.70 -7.89
CA GLN A 142 2.05 2.48 -7.61
C GLN A 142 0.78 2.78 -6.81
N LEU A 143 0.89 3.59 -5.76
CA LEU A 143 -0.27 4.01 -4.96
C LEU A 143 -1.27 4.83 -5.77
N LYS A 144 -0.82 5.71 -6.67
CA LYS A 144 -1.72 6.47 -7.57
C LYS A 144 -2.56 5.55 -8.44
N LYS A 145 -2.00 4.46 -8.96
CA LYS A 145 -2.78 3.46 -9.71
C LYS A 145 -3.82 2.79 -8.82
N MET A 146 -3.47 2.48 -7.57
CA MET A 146 -4.38 1.87 -6.61
C MET A 146 -5.50 2.79 -6.14
N ILE A 147 -5.33 4.13 -6.18
CA ILE A 147 -6.37 5.10 -5.82
C ILE A 147 -7.65 4.91 -6.64
N TYR A 148 -7.52 4.55 -7.90
CA TYR A 148 -8.66 4.34 -8.79
C TYR A 148 -9.10 2.88 -8.80
N MET A 149 -8.15 1.93 -8.76
CA MET A 149 -8.45 0.50 -8.84
C MET A 149 -9.18 0.00 -7.60
N SER A 150 -8.75 0.40 -6.41
CA SER A 150 -9.35 -0.08 -5.15
C SER A 150 -10.81 0.34 -4.98
N PRO A 151 -11.19 1.63 -5.09
CA PRO A 151 -12.59 2.03 -5.02
C PRO A 151 -13.45 1.43 -6.13
N LEU A 152 -12.90 1.35 -7.35
CA LEU A 152 -13.61 0.75 -8.49
C LEU A 152 -13.98 -0.72 -8.20
N MET A 153 -13.03 -1.50 -7.70
CA MET A 153 -13.31 -2.90 -7.32
C MET A 153 -14.39 -2.99 -6.25
N ILE A 154 -14.34 -2.15 -5.22
CA ILE A 154 -15.35 -2.13 -4.16
C ILE A 154 -16.73 -1.76 -4.72
N VAL A 155 -16.82 -0.76 -5.61
CA VAL A 155 -18.09 -0.39 -6.26
C VAL A 155 -18.64 -1.55 -7.10
N VAL A 156 -17.80 -2.18 -7.93
CA VAL A 156 -18.21 -3.33 -8.75
C VAL A 156 -18.70 -4.49 -7.88
N PHE A 157 -17.94 -4.90 -6.86
CA PHE A 157 -18.37 -5.98 -5.97
C PHE A 157 -19.64 -5.62 -5.17
N SER A 158 -19.74 -4.37 -4.70
CA SER A 158 -20.92 -3.89 -3.97
C SER A 158 -22.19 -3.90 -4.83
N PHE A 159 -22.03 -3.63 -6.14
CA PHE A 159 -23.15 -3.64 -7.08
C PHE A 159 -23.81 -5.02 -7.23
N PHE A 160 -23.00 -6.08 -7.13
CA PHE A 160 -23.48 -7.48 -7.22
C PHE A 160 -23.71 -8.12 -5.86
N SER A 161 -23.45 -7.42 -4.76
CA SER A 161 -23.59 -7.96 -3.40
C SER A 161 -24.83 -7.42 -2.70
N PRO A 162 -25.45 -8.21 -1.82
CA PRO A 162 -26.52 -7.72 -0.95
C PRO A 162 -26.07 -6.53 -0.11
N ALA A 163 -27.02 -5.67 0.26
CA ALA A 163 -26.74 -4.47 1.07
C ALA A 163 -26.12 -4.83 2.43
N SER A 164 -26.41 -6.00 2.99
CA SER A 164 -25.77 -6.51 4.22
C SER A 164 -24.25 -6.61 4.11
N VAL A 165 -23.72 -7.08 2.97
CA VAL A 165 -22.27 -7.17 2.68
C VAL A 165 -21.70 -5.79 2.39
N THR A 166 -22.41 -4.97 1.61
CA THR A 166 -21.99 -3.60 1.30
C THR A 166 -21.91 -2.74 2.57
N LEU A 167 -22.83 -2.91 3.51
CA LEU A 167 -22.82 -2.25 4.80
C LEU A 167 -21.55 -2.60 5.61
N TYR A 168 -21.09 -3.85 5.54
CA TYR A 168 -19.81 -4.23 6.14
C TYR A 168 -18.64 -3.44 5.53
N TRP A 169 -18.61 -3.24 4.21
CA TRP A 169 -17.57 -2.42 3.56
C TRP A 169 -17.67 -0.95 3.94
N VAL A 170 -18.87 -0.39 4.05
CA VAL A 170 -19.08 1.00 4.50
C VAL A 170 -18.50 1.20 5.90
N VAL A 171 -18.88 0.36 6.86
CA VAL A 171 -18.34 0.42 8.23
C VAL A 171 -16.82 0.19 8.23
N GLY A 172 -16.36 -0.77 7.43
CA GLY A 172 -14.94 -1.05 7.27
C GLY A 172 -14.15 0.13 6.71
N GLY A 173 -14.64 0.77 5.65
CA GLY A 173 -14.03 1.94 5.03
C GLY A 173 -13.91 3.11 6.01
N PHE A 174 -14.96 3.36 6.79
CA PHE A 174 -14.92 4.38 7.84
C PHE A 174 -13.84 4.10 8.90
N MET A 175 -13.77 2.86 9.39
CA MET A 175 -12.73 2.46 10.34
C MET A 175 -11.31 2.55 9.75
N MET A 176 -11.14 2.23 8.44
CA MET A 176 -9.86 2.40 7.74
C MET A 176 -9.45 3.87 7.62
N ILE A 177 -10.39 4.79 7.38
CA ILE A 177 -10.11 6.23 7.37
C ILE A 177 -9.59 6.68 8.73
N LEU A 178 -10.27 6.31 9.83
CA LEU A 178 -9.82 6.65 11.18
C LEU A 178 -8.43 6.07 11.46
N GLN A 179 -8.19 4.83 11.11
CA GLN A 179 -6.88 4.20 11.25
C GLN A 179 -5.81 4.93 10.43
N GLN A 180 -6.11 5.35 9.20
CA GLN A 180 -5.17 6.08 8.34
C GLN A 180 -4.82 7.45 8.91
N PHE A 181 -5.77 8.14 9.53
CA PHE A 181 -5.48 9.38 10.28
C PHE A 181 -4.49 9.14 11.40
N ILE A 182 -4.70 8.11 12.22
CA ILE A 182 -3.77 7.75 13.31
C ILE A 182 -2.39 7.44 12.72
N VAL A 183 -2.33 6.68 11.64
CA VAL A 183 -1.06 6.34 10.97
C VAL A 183 -0.36 7.61 10.47
N ASN A 184 -1.04 8.48 9.76
CA ASN A 184 -0.44 9.66 9.14
C ASN A 184 0.05 10.69 10.16
N TYR A 185 -0.71 10.93 11.22
CA TYR A 185 -0.43 12.03 12.16
C TYR A 185 0.25 11.59 13.46
N VAL A 186 0.17 10.31 13.85
CA VAL A 186 0.78 9.80 15.09
C VAL A 186 1.92 8.84 14.81
N VAL A 187 1.69 7.83 13.97
CA VAL A 187 2.67 6.76 13.74
C VAL A 187 3.80 7.22 12.83
N ARG A 188 3.48 7.82 11.69
CA ARG A 188 4.44 8.23 10.68
C ARG A 188 5.48 9.24 11.19
N PRO A 189 5.14 10.31 11.91
CA PRO A 189 6.13 11.26 12.43
C PRO A 189 7.14 10.60 13.37
N LYS A 190 6.66 9.69 14.24
CA LYS A 190 7.52 8.94 15.17
C LYS A 190 8.48 8.01 14.42
N LEU A 191 7.98 7.30 13.41
CA LEU A 191 8.80 6.40 12.61
C LEU A 191 9.81 7.16 11.74
N ARG A 192 9.41 8.29 11.14
CA ARG A 192 10.30 9.17 10.38
C ARG A 192 11.48 9.64 11.24
N LYS A 193 11.23 10.10 12.46
CA LYS A 193 12.27 10.47 13.42
C LYS A 193 13.21 9.30 13.72
N LYS A 194 12.64 8.14 14.04
CA LYS A 194 13.41 6.92 14.33
C LYS A 194 14.31 6.50 13.15
N VAL A 195 13.78 6.49 11.93
CA VAL A 195 14.54 6.12 10.72
C VAL A 195 15.66 7.12 10.46
N ARG A 196 15.40 8.43 10.63
CA ARG A 196 16.45 9.46 10.49
C ARG A 196 17.57 9.28 11.50
N GLU A 197 17.26 8.99 12.77
CA GLU A 197 18.26 8.72 13.82
C GLU A 197 19.05 7.43 13.52
N GLU A 198 18.40 6.38 13.01
CA GLU A 198 19.04 5.13 12.60
C GLU A 198 20.07 5.37 11.49
N PHE A 199 19.68 6.11 10.44
CA PHE A 199 20.57 6.42 9.32
C PHE A 199 21.60 7.52 9.60
N ALA A 200 21.37 8.37 10.59
CA ALA A 200 22.42 9.30 11.07
C ALA A 200 23.54 8.56 11.79
N LYS A 201 23.22 7.48 12.51
CA LYS A 201 24.22 6.64 13.20
C LYS A 201 24.93 5.69 12.23
N ASN A 202 24.21 5.15 11.27
CA ASN A 202 24.71 4.22 10.26
C ASN A 202 24.31 4.72 8.87
N PRO A 203 25.07 5.67 8.28
CA PRO A 203 24.72 6.23 6.98
C PRO A 203 24.68 5.12 5.92
N PRO A 204 23.67 5.10 5.05
CA PRO A 204 23.55 4.12 3.99
C PRO A 204 24.74 4.28 3.03
N LYS A 205 25.46 3.18 2.78
CA LYS A 205 26.52 3.15 1.79
C LYS A 205 25.89 3.12 0.39
N ALA A 206 26.55 3.73 -0.59
CA ALA A 206 26.16 3.53 -1.99
C ALA A 206 26.19 2.02 -2.28
N SER A 207 25.14 1.51 -2.95
CA SER A 207 25.02 0.06 -3.18
C SER A 207 26.26 -0.46 -3.90
N SER A 208 26.85 -1.52 -3.38
CA SER A 208 28.05 -2.15 -3.93
C SER A 208 27.77 -2.98 -5.19
N PHE A 209 26.52 -2.99 -5.67
CA PHE A 209 26.14 -3.71 -6.87
C PHE A 209 26.71 -3.03 -8.11
N SER A 210 28.00 -3.28 -8.35
CA SER A 210 28.68 -3.01 -9.62
C SER A 210 28.12 -3.97 -10.66
N THR A 211 27.51 -3.42 -11.69
CA THR A 211 27.08 -4.12 -12.88
C THR A 211 28.23 -4.91 -13.49
N GLY A 212 28.31 -6.20 -13.23
CA GLY A 212 29.12 -7.13 -14.02
C GLY A 212 28.48 -7.29 -15.40
N GLY A 213 28.74 -6.38 -16.31
CA GLY A 213 28.25 -6.43 -17.70
C GLY A 213 28.74 -5.19 -18.46
N GLY A 214 29.95 -5.24 -18.93
CA GLY A 214 30.66 -4.52 -19.98
C GLY A 214 30.00 -3.29 -20.60
N ARG A 215 29.93 -2.19 -19.92
CA ARG A 215 29.93 -0.87 -20.57
C ARG A 215 31.15 -0.10 -20.07
N LYS A 216 32.12 0.06 -20.98
CA LYS A 216 33.28 0.92 -20.74
C LYS A 216 32.78 2.30 -20.36
N ASP A 217 33.24 2.79 -19.19
CA ASP A 217 33.08 4.18 -18.78
C ASP A 217 33.56 5.09 -19.90
N VAL A 218 32.64 5.77 -20.56
CA VAL A 218 32.96 6.87 -21.47
C VAL A 218 32.88 8.15 -20.65
N THR A 219 33.71 8.25 -19.61
CA THR A 219 33.98 9.54 -18.97
C THR A 219 34.87 10.31 -19.89
N PRO A 220 34.46 11.48 -20.42
CA PRO A 220 35.39 12.32 -21.19
C PRO A 220 36.54 12.74 -20.25
N ASN A 221 37.74 12.34 -20.63
CA ASN A 221 38.98 12.71 -19.96
C ASN A 221 39.13 14.24 -19.99
N GLN A 222 38.86 14.92 -18.89
CA GLN A 222 39.10 16.35 -18.72
C GLN A 222 40.58 16.62 -18.51
N ALA A 223 41.45 16.07 -19.32
CA ALA A 223 42.88 16.28 -19.24
C ALA A 223 43.45 16.68 -20.60
N THR A 224 42.82 17.57 -21.37
CA THR A 224 43.47 18.22 -22.52
C THR A 224 42.78 19.56 -22.82
N ALA A 225 42.94 20.51 -21.91
CA ALA A 225 42.67 21.91 -22.19
C ALA A 225 43.60 22.81 -21.33
N ILE A 226 44.93 22.62 -21.48
CA ILE A 226 45.92 23.65 -21.20
C ILE A 226 47.07 23.39 -22.20
N MET A 227 46.99 24.00 -23.35
CA MET A 227 48.09 24.59 -24.14
C MET A 227 47.46 25.50 -25.14
#